data_5d15c406214e20a37feb93ab5b644f3f
#
_entry.id   5d15c406214e20a37feb93ab5b644f3f
#
_cell.length_a   1.000
_cell.length_b   1.000
_cell.length_c   1.000
_cell.angle_alpha   90.00
_cell.angle_beta   90.00
_cell.angle_gamma   90.00
#
_symmetry.space_group_name_H-M   'P 1'
#
loop_
_entity.id
_entity.type
_entity.pdbx_description
1 polymer ?
#
loop_
_entity_poly.entity_id
_entity_poly.type
_entity_poly.pdbx_seq_one_letter_code
_entity_poly.pdbx_strand_id
1 'polypeptide(L)'
;MAYLIEDCSSCGKKISMSIAQTFWKGRVDTHASYFCKECSNLTEIDWINEEPEGRILEALRKQDGLWTLQIRSQDKDRILIMKTLKDELNLGMDKIKEIIKNFDNLKLDGTKAEMEKMAYAFSKAGITAYIERIQWWIIFSNGV
;
A
#
# COMPACT_ATOMS: atom_id res chain seq x y z
N MET A 1 -5.23 1.37 -11.70
CA MET A 1 -5.61 -0.04 -11.96
C MET A 1 -4.40 -0.80 -12.49
N ALA A 2 -4.16 -1.98 -11.97
CA ALA A 2 -3.04 -2.83 -12.37
C ALA A 2 -3.55 -4.12 -13.01
N TYR A 3 -2.68 -4.79 -13.74
CA TYR A 3 -3.02 -6.04 -14.43
C TYR A 3 -1.97 -7.11 -14.14
N LEU A 4 -2.41 -8.34 -14.02
CA LEU A 4 -1.54 -9.48 -13.77
C LEU A 4 -1.97 -10.64 -14.67
N ILE A 5 -1.00 -11.26 -15.34
CA ILE A 5 -1.28 -12.45 -16.17
C ILE A 5 -1.33 -13.67 -15.25
N GLU A 6 -2.43 -14.38 -15.32
CA GLU A 6 -2.71 -15.57 -14.52
C GLU A 6 -3.27 -16.69 -15.37
N ASP A 7 -3.32 -17.89 -14.80
CA ASP A 7 -4.02 -19.02 -15.41
C ASP A 7 -5.48 -19.03 -14.93
N CYS A 8 -6.41 -19.22 -15.85
CA CYS A 8 -7.82 -19.37 -15.50
C CYS A 8 -7.98 -20.58 -14.56
N SER A 9 -8.66 -20.39 -13.46
CA SER A 9 -8.88 -21.45 -12.45
C SER A 9 -9.72 -22.61 -12.98
N SER A 10 -10.51 -22.39 -14.05
CA SER A 10 -11.40 -23.40 -14.62
C SER A 10 -10.77 -24.15 -15.79
N CYS A 11 -10.12 -23.46 -16.74
CA CYS A 11 -9.62 -24.08 -17.96
C CYS A 11 -8.10 -24.01 -18.13
N GLY A 12 -7.38 -23.29 -17.28
CA GLY A 12 -5.93 -23.17 -17.32
C GLY A 12 -5.36 -22.25 -18.38
N LYS A 13 -6.20 -21.61 -19.19
CA LYS A 13 -5.74 -20.66 -20.21
C LYS A 13 -5.29 -19.35 -19.57
N LYS A 14 -4.34 -18.68 -20.20
CA LYS A 14 -3.85 -17.38 -19.72
C LYS A 14 -4.93 -16.32 -19.80
N ILE A 15 -5.09 -15.59 -18.72
CA ILE A 15 -6.03 -14.46 -18.63
C ILE A 15 -5.32 -13.23 -18.07
N SER A 16 -5.88 -12.07 -18.30
CA SER A 16 -5.44 -10.82 -17.70
C SER A 16 -6.39 -10.47 -16.57
N MET A 17 -5.87 -10.50 -15.35
CA MET A 17 -6.62 -10.15 -14.16
C MET A 17 -6.44 -8.65 -13.89
N SER A 18 -7.53 -7.92 -13.73
CA SER A 18 -7.48 -6.52 -13.34
C SER A 18 -7.49 -6.40 -11.83
N ILE A 19 -6.70 -5.46 -11.30
CA ILE A 19 -6.53 -5.24 -9.87
C ILE A 19 -6.77 -3.77 -9.58
N ALA A 20 -7.60 -3.49 -8.58
CA ALA A 20 -7.84 -2.13 -8.09
C ALA A 20 -7.79 -2.12 -6.57
N GLN A 21 -7.29 -1.03 -6.02
CA GLN A 21 -7.24 -0.83 -4.58
C GLN A 21 -7.89 0.51 -4.26
N THR A 22 -8.71 0.55 -3.21
CA THR A 22 -9.45 1.74 -2.80
C THR A 22 -9.27 2.00 -1.32
N PHE A 23 -9.21 3.28 -0.97
CA PHE A 23 -9.23 3.75 0.41
C PHE A 23 -10.57 4.43 0.68
N TRP A 24 -11.20 4.08 1.80
CA TRP A 24 -12.42 4.72 2.25
C TRP A 24 -12.49 4.73 3.77
N LYS A 25 -12.48 5.91 4.36
CA LYS A 25 -12.66 6.12 5.82
C LYS A 25 -11.81 5.18 6.69
N GLY A 26 -10.52 5.12 6.41
CA GLY A 26 -9.57 4.33 7.18
C GLY A 26 -9.46 2.86 6.79
N ARG A 27 -10.17 2.43 5.74
CA ARG A 27 -10.17 1.05 5.26
C ARG A 27 -9.58 0.97 3.86
N VAL A 28 -8.74 -0.01 3.64
CA VAL A 28 -8.19 -0.33 2.32
C VAL A 28 -8.78 -1.66 1.85
N ASP A 29 -9.47 -1.62 0.72
CA ASP A 29 -10.01 -2.81 0.06
C ASP A 29 -9.28 -3.02 -1.26
N THR A 30 -8.97 -4.28 -1.58
CA THR A 30 -8.34 -4.65 -2.84
C THR A 30 -9.29 -5.59 -3.59
N HIS A 31 -9.45 -5.35 -4.88
CA HIS A 31 -10.34 -6.13 -5.75
C HIS A 31 -9.56 -6.63 -6.95
N ALA A 32 -9.74 -7.89 -7.27
CA ALA A 32 -9.19 -8.49 -8.47
C ALA A 32 -10.29 -9.24 -9.21
N SER A 33 -10.30 -9.13 -10.55
CA SER A 33 -11.31 -9.81 -11.35
C SER A 33 -10.77 -10.16 -12.72
N TYR A 34 -11.31 -11.24 -13.30
CA TYR A 34 -11.04 -11.60 -14.69
C TYR A 34 -12.25 -12.28 -15.30
N PHE A 35 -12.34 -12.18 -16.62
CA PHE A 35 -13.26 -12.95 -17.43
C PHE A 35 -12.46 -13.78 -18.44
N CYS A 36 -12.67 -15.09 -18.43
CA CYS A 36 -12.00 -15.99 -19.37
C CYS A 36 -12.86 -16.17 -20.62
N LYS A 37 -12.37 -15.72 -21.76
CA LYS A 37 -13.08 -15.85 -23.04
C LYS A 37 -13.21 -17.28 -23.52
N GLU A 38 -12.28 -18.16 -23.11
CA GLU A 38 -12.27 -19.56 -23.54
C GLU A 38 -13.35 -20.41 -22.87
N CYS A 39 -13.56 -20.23 -21.57
CA CYS A 39 -14.54 -21.02 -20.82
C CYS A 39 -15.65 -20.21 -20.18
N SER A 40 -15.69 -18.89 -20.41
CA SER A 40 -16.68 -17.95 -19.86
C SER A 40 -16.69 -17.87 -18.32
N ASN A 41 -15.60 -18.27 -17.67
CA ASN A 41 -15.49 -18.13 -16.22
C ASN A 41 -15.28 -16.67 -15.83
N LEU A 42 -16.13 -16.18 -14.94
CA LEU A 42 -15.97 -14.88 -14.30
C LEU A 42 -15.53 -15.12 -12.87
N THR A 43 -14.40 -14.56 -12.48
CA THR A 43 -13.86 -14.69 -11.13
C THR A 43 -13.66 -13.29 -10.53
N GLU A 44 -14.11 -13.12 -9.30
CA GLU A 44 -13.92 -11.91 -8.51
C GLU A 44 -13.36 -12.29 -7.16
N ILE A 45 -12.31 -11.61 -6.72
CA ILE A 45 -11.65 -11.83 -5.44
C ILE A 45 -11.54 -10.50 -4.73
N ASP A 46 -11.99 -10.46 -3.47
CA ASP A 46 -11.95 -9.26 -2.65
C ASP A 46 -11.17 -9.49 -1.38
N TRP A 47 -10.30 -8.56 -1.07
CA TRP A 47 -9.63 -8.44 0.23
C TRP A 47 -10.18 -7.20 0.92
N ILE A 48 -11.11 -7.40 1.84
CA ILE A 48 -11.80 -6.30 2.52
C ILE A 48 -11.06 -5.98 3.82
N ASN A 49 -10.38 -4.84 3.85
CA ASN A 49 -9.54 -4.41 4.97
C ASN A 49 -8.49 -5.47 5.36
N GLU A 50 -8.05 -6.24 4.37
CA GLU A 50 -7.03 -7.27 4.50
C GLU A 50 -5.92 -7.03 3.50
N GLU A 51 -4.71 -7.46 3.84
CA GLU A 51 -3.60 -7.39 2.92
C GLU A 51 -3.72 -8.48 1.85
N PRO A 52 -3.72 -8.14 0.56
CA PRO A 52 -3.73 -9.14 -0.49
C PRO A 52 -2.38 -9.86 -0.59
N GLU A 53 -2.34 -10.93 -1.39
CA GLU A 53 -1.10 -11.66 -1.66
C GLU A 53 0.00 -10.73 -2.19
N GLY A 54 1.26 -11.03 -1.86
CA GLY A 54 2.40 -10.19 -2.21
C GLY A 54 2.52 -9.87 -3.69
N ARG A 55 2.19 -10.83 -4.58
CA ARG A 55 2.21 -10.64 -6.04
C ARG A 55 1.19 -9.58 -6.50
N ILE A 56 0.05 -9.47 -5.82
CA ILE A 56 -0.98 -8.46 -6.08
C ILE A 56 -0.47 -7.07 -5.69
N LEU A 57 0.09 -6.95 -4.51
CA LEU A 57 0.70 -5.69 -4.05
C LEU A 57 1.86 -5.26 -4.94
N GLU A 58 2.69 -6.20 -5.36
CA GLU A 58 3.81 -5.90 -6.26
C GLU A 58 3.33 -5.35 -7.60
N ALA A 59 2.28 -5.95 -8.18
CA ALA A 59 1.69 -5.47 -9.43
C ALA A 59 1.15 -4.03 -9.27
N LEU A 60 0.46 -3.76 -8.17
CA LEU A 60 -0.05 -2.42 -7.86
C LEU A 60 1.08 -1.40 -7.74
N ARG A 61 2.15 -1.73 -7.01
CA ARG A 61 3.30 -0.84 -6.82
C ARG A 61 4.03 -0.55 -8.11
N LYS A 62 4.20 -1.57 -8.96
CA LYS A 62 4.89 -1.41 -10.25
C LYS A 62 4.09 -0.60 -11.27
N GLN A 63 2.79 -0.83 -11.36
CA GLN A 63 1.96 -0.26 -12.42
C GLN A 63 1.28 1.03 -12.03
N ASP A 64 0.73 1.13 -10.82
CA ASP A 64 0.08 2.33 -10.31
C ASP A 64 1.05 3.29 -9.64
N GLY A 65 2.26 2.82 -9.36
CA GLY A 65 3.32 3.61 -8.76
C GLY A 65 3.48 3.39 -7.26
N LEU A 66 4.67 3.73 -6.78
CA LEU A 66 5.01 3.72 -5.37
C LEU A 66 4.75 5.11 -4.80
N TRP A 67 4.08 5.16 -3.65
CA TRP A 67 3.78 6.40 -2.94
C TRP A 67 4.54 6.44 -1.63
N THR A 68 4.88 7.61 -1.18
CA THR A 68 5.57 7.81 0.09
C THR A 68 4.77 8.72 0.99
N LEU A 69 4.82 8.45 2.29
CA LEU A 69 4.26 9.28 3.32
C LEU A 69 5.40 9.89 4.12
N GLN A 70 5.37 11.20 4.31
CA GLN A 70 6.34 11.95 5.09
C GLN A 70 5.67 12.59 6.29
N ILE A 71 6.31 12.49 7.43
CA ILE A 71 5.87 13.14 8.66
C ILE A 71 6.97 14.10 9.10
N ARG A 72 6.60 15.36 9.28
CA ARG A 72 7.44 16.34 9.94
C ARG A 72 6.89 16.52 11.35
N SER A 73 7.53 15.89 12.31
CA SER A 73 7.06 15.94 13.68
C SER A 73 8.12 16.53 14.61
N GLN A 74 7.64 17.05 15.73
CA GLN A 74 8.48 17.49 16.84
C GLN A 74 8.62 16.35 17.84
N ASP A 75 9.60 16.41 18.73
CA ASP A 75 9.86 15.38 19.73
C ASP A 75 8.63 15.00 20.56
N LYS A 76 7.75 15.96 20.82
CA LYS A 76 6.51 15.73 21.58
C LYS A 76 5.54 14.78 20.89
N ASP A 77 5.65 14.62 19.56
CA ASP A 77 4.76 13.75 18.77
C ASP A 77 5.27 12.32 18.68
N ARG A 78 6.49 12.07 19.14
CA ARG A 78 7.18 10.77 18.97
C ARG A 78 6.38 9.60 19.53
N ILE A 79 5.82 9.74 20.73
CA ILE A 79 5.03 8.68 21.36
C ILE A 79 3.75 8.40 20.57
N LEU A 80 3.08 9.44 20.09
CA LEU A 80 1.87 9.31 19.28
C LEU A 80 2.18 8.62 17.95
N ILE A 81 3.30 8.97 17.32
CA ILE A 81 3.75 8.33 16.08
C ILE A 81 4.03 6.85 16.31
N MET A 82 4.75 6.51 17.37
CA MET A 82 5.04 5.11 17.73
C MET A 82 3.77 4.31 17.94
N LYS A 83 2.83 4.86 18.69
CA LYS A 83 1.54 4.22 18.96
C LYS A 83 0.75 4.02 17.68
N THR A 84 0.66 5.04 16.83
CA THR A 84 -0.07 4.97 15.57
C THR A 84 0.52 3.92 14.64
N LEU A 85 1.86 3.88 14.52
CA LEU A 85 2.54 2.86 13.71
C LEU A 85 2.27 1.46 14.24
N LYS A 86 2.32 1.27 15.55
CA LYS A 86 2.04 -0.03 16.17
C LYS A 86 0.62 -0.49 15.88
N ASP A 87 -0.35 0.39 16.06
CA ASP A 87 -1.77 0.06 15.90
C ASP A 87 -2.13 -0.21 14.43
N GLU A 88 -1.56 0.54 13.49
CA GLU A 88 -1.90 0.42 12.06
C GLU A 88 -1.10 -0.64 11.33
N LEU A 89 0.18 -0.80 11.65
CA LEU A 89 1.05 -1.77 10.96
C LEU A 89 1.16 -3.11 11.69
N ASN A 90 0.64 -3.19 12.91
CA ASN A 90 0.71 -4.39 13.74
C ASN A 90 2.14 -4.95 13.85
N LEU A 91 3.12 -4.06 13.95
CA LEU A 91 4.52 -4.41 14.05
C LEU A 91 4.98 -4.53 15.51
N GLY A 92 5.98 -5.38 15.74
CA GLY A 92 6.67 -5.44 17.03
C GLY A 92 7.48 -4.16 17.30
N MET A 93 7.79 -3.91 18.57
CA MET A 93 8.51 -2.70 19.00
C MET A 93 9.88 -2.55 18.34
N ASP A 94 10.57 -3.66 18.05
CA ASP A 94 11.88 -3.62 17.40
C ASP A 94 11.81 -3.02 16.00
N LYS A 95 10.78 -3.39 15.22
CA LYS A 95 10.53 -2.85 13.88
C LYS A 95 10.14 -1.38 13.95
N ILE A 96 9.32 -1.00 14.90
CA ILE A 96 8.91 0.39 15.11
C ILE A 96 10.11 1.27 15.46
N LYS A 97 10.99 0.80 16.34
CA LYS A 97 12.23 1.50 16.69
C LYS A 97 13.13 1.69 15.47
N GLU A 98 13.21 0.67 14.61
CA GLU A 98 13.97 0.76 13.36
C GLU A 98 13.42 1.83 12.42
N ILE A 99 12.08 1.88 12.25
CA ILE A 99 11.40 2.88 11.42
C ILE A 99 11.64 4.28 11.98
N ILE A 100 11.61 4.46 13.30
CA ILE A 100 11.75 5.76 13.98
C ILE A 100 13.20 6.19 14.12
N LYS A 101 14.15 5.36 13.76
CA LYS A 101 15.59 5.66 13.86
C LYS A 101 15.96 6.97 13.15
N ASN A 102 15.25 7.32 12.07
CA ASN A 102 15.37 8.58 11.34
C ASN A 102 14.13 9.47 11.58
N PHE A 103 13.86 9.76 12.83
CA PHE A 103 12.65 10.44 13.27
C PHE A 103 12.36 11.76 12.52
N ASP A 104 13.40 12.57 12.28
CA ASP A 104 13.25 13.87 11.60
C ASP A 104 12.82 13.73 10.14
N ASN A 105 13.01 12.56 9.54
CA ASN A 105 12.68 12.25 8.15
C ASN A 105 11.96 10.91 8.03
N LEU A 106 10.96 10.69 8.86
CA LEU A 106 10.18 9.45 8.81
C LEU A 106 9.48 9.35 7.47
N LYS A 107 9.81 8.28 6.71
CA LYS A 107 9.21 7.97 5.41
C LYS A 107 8.69 6.55 5.43
N LEU A 108 7.47 6.38 4.93
CA LEU A 108 6.85 5.09 4.70
C LEU A 108 6.47 5.01 3.24
N ASP A 109 6.68 3.84 2.62
CA ASP A 109 6.40 3.63 1.21
C ASP A 109 5.36 2.52 1.03
N GLY A 110 4.56 2.65 -0.01
CA GLY A 110 3.56 1.65 -0.35
C GLY A 110 2.67 2.08 -1.50
N THR A 111 1.53 1.44 -1.63
CA THR A 111 0.52 1.87 -2.60
C THR A 111 -0.13 3.18 -2.14
N LYS A 112 -0.80 3.87 -3.05
CA LYS A 112 -1.51 5.10 -2.72
C LYS A 112 -2.52 4.86 -1.58
N ALA A 113 -3.33 3.82 -1.69
CA ALA A 113 -4.35 3.50 -0.69
C ALA A 113 -3.75 3.17 0.68
N GLU A 114 -2.63 2.43 0.71
CA GLU A 114 -1.91 2.14 1.95
C GLU A 114 -1.43 3.44 2.61
N MET A 115 -0.87 4.36 1.83
CA MET A 115 -0.38 5.64 2.35
C MET A 115 -1.52 6.57 2.77
N GLU A 116 -2.64 6.55 2.06
CA GLU A 116 -3.85 7.28 2.45
C GLU A 116 -4.39 6.78 3.79
N LYS A 117 -4.38 5.47 4.01
CA LYS A 117 -4.78 4.86 5.29
C LYS A 117 -3.88 5.34 6.43
N MET A 118 -2.57 5.34 6.22
CA MET A 118 -1.61 5.79 7.22
C MET A 118 -1.78 7.29 7.52
N ALA A 119 -1.94 8.11 6.48
CA ALA A 119 -2.16 9.55 6.65
C ALA A 119 -3.45 9.83 7.43
N TYR A 120 -4.50 9.06 7.16
CA TYR A 120 -5.76 9.17 7.90
C TYR A 120 -5.59 8.82 9.38
N ALA A 121 -4.86 7.76 9.70
CA ALA A 121 -4.57 7.36 11.08
C ALA A 121 -3.77 8.44 11.82
N PHE A 122 -2.75 9.00 11.18
CA PHE A 122 -1.97 10.09 11.76
C PHE A 122 -2.82 11.35 11.96
N SER A 123 -3.66 11.68 11.00
CA SER A 123 -4.57 12.84 11.10
C SER A 123 -5.51 12.70 12.30
N LYS A 124 -6.04 11.52 12.55
CA LYS A 124 -6.87 11.24 13.73
C LYS A 124 -6.11 11.43 15.04
N ALA A 125 -4.82 11.15 15.03
CA ALA A 125 -3.95 11.35 16.20
C ALA A 125 -3.45 12.80 16.34
N GLY A 126 -3.86 13.70 15.43
CA GLY A 126 -3.44 15.09 15.44
C GLY A 126 -2.07 15.33 14.80
N ILE A 127 -1.57 14.38 14.00
CA ILE A 127 -0.28 14.46 13.34
C ILE A 127 -0.50 14.75 11.85
N THR A 128 0.18 15.75 11.32
CA THR A 128 0.11 16.08 9.89
C THR A 128 1.08 15.20 9.11
N ALA A 129 0.55 14.51 8.11
CA ALA A 129 1.32 13.68 7.20
C ALA A 129 1.03 14.07 5.76
N TYR A 130 2.04 13.95 4.91
CA TYR A 130 1.95 14.27 3.48
C TYR A 130 2.23 13.02 2.67
N ILE A 131 1.43 12.79 1.63
CA ILE A 131 1.67 11.69 0.70
C ILE A 131 2.01 12.25 -0.68
N GLU A 132 2.94 11.61 -1.36
CA GLU A 132 3.29 11.96 -2.73
C GLU A 132 3.74 10.73 -3.51
N ARG A 133 3.53 10.77 -4.82
CA ARG A 133 4.00 9.73 -5.70
C ARG A 133 5.52 9.85 -5.89
N ILE A 134 6.24 8.74 -5.75
CA ILE A 134 7.67 8.72 -6.01
C ILE A 134 7.90 8.78 -7.52
N GLN A 135 8.68 9.76 -7.95
CA GLN A 135 9.03 9.93 -9.37
C GLN A 135 10.18 8.99 -9.72
N TRP A 136 10.02 8.23 -10.79
CA TRP A 136 11.04 7.26 -11.24
C TRP A 136 12.40 7.92 -11.50
N TRP A 137 12.41 9.13 -12.04
CA TRP A 137 13.66 9.84 -12.32
C TRP A 137 14.43 10.20 -11.04
N ILE A 138 13.75 10.41 -9.92
CA ILE A 138 14.40 10.64 -8.62
C ILE A 138 15.12 9.37 -8.15
N ILE A 139 14.51 8.21 -8.36
CA ILE A 139 15.10 6.92 -8.02
C ILE A 139 16.40 6.70 -8.80
N PHE A 140 16.41 7.00 -10.08
CA PHE A 140 17.59 6.87 -10.93
C PHE A 140 18.68 7.92 -10.65
N SER A 141 18.32 9.15 -10.25
CA SER A 141 19.28 10.18 -9.92
C SER A 141 19.95 9.99 -8.57
N ASN A 142 19.31 9.31 -7.63
CA ASN A 142 19.83 9.03 -6.30
C ASN A 142 20.39 7.60 -6.16
N GLY A 143 20.21 6.77 -7.15
CA GLY A 143 20.56 5.36 -7.13
C GLY A 143 21.84 5.05 -7.87
N VAL A 144 22.89 5.71 -7.54
CA VAL A 144 24.19 5.38 -8.11
C VAL A 144 24.80 4.19 -7.40
#